data_86b744bbccb4f1afca97fe7d93fb2413
#
_entry.id   86b744bbccb4f1afca97fe7d93fb2413
#
_cell.length_a   1.000
_cell.length_b   1.000
_cell.length_c   1.000
_cell.angle_alpha   90.00
_cell.angle_beta   90.00
_cell.angle_gamma   90.00
#
_symmetry.space_group_name_H-M   'P 1'
#
loop_
_entity.id
_entity.type
_entity.pdbx_description
1 polymer ?
#
loop_
_entity_poly.entity_id
_entity_poly.type
_entity_poly.pdbx_seq_one_letter_code
_entity_poly.pdbx_strand_id
1 'polypeptide(L)'
;MLTQAITGWNEQPVRDVMLHAIPDLRAFAISLSGKVDHADDLVQETLLRAMANISSFQPGTNMSAWLTTILRNLFVSDYRKRRYEVQDTDGLHFDSLIAPPEQHSRLEFDEFREALARLPPDQREALLLVGACGFSYEEAATICESPVGTIKSRVNRARTHLSKLLGRQLDPAPVLMRKH
;
A
#
# COMPACT_ATOMS: atom_id res chain seq x y z
N MET A 1 -25.60 32.90 -6.64
CA MET A 1 -24.70 33.29 -5.55
C MET A 1 -24.17 32.05 -4.84
N LEU A 2 -23.37 31.20 -5.51
CA LEU A 2 -22.76 29.97 -4.93
C LEU A 2 -21.36 29.68 -5.53
N THR A 3 -20.57 30.75 -5.77
CA THR A 3 -19.26 30.60 -6.44
C THR A 3 -18.11 31.25 -5.65
N GLN A 4 -18.17 31.30 -4.33
CA GLN A 4 -17.16 31.99 -3.51
C GLN A 4 -16.62 31.21 -2.31
N ALA A 5 -16.62 29.86 -2.32
CA ALA A 5 -16.10 29.06 -1.22
C ALA A 5 -14.88 28.17 -1.58
N ILE A 6 -14.22 28.36 -2.73
CA ILE A 6 -13.07 27.53 -3.15
C ILE A 6 -11.79 28.37 -3.35
N THR A 7 -11.67 29.49 -2.66
CA THR A 7 -10.52 30.38 -2.78
C THR A 7 -9.71 30.38 -1.46
N GLY A 8 -8.93 29.32 -1.25
CA GLY A 8 -8.06 29.26 -0.05
C GLY A 8 -7.01 28.16 -0.07
N TRP A 9 -7.07 27.27 -1.01
CA TRP A 9 -6.08 26.19 -1.16
C TRP A 9 -5.09 26.58 -2.24
N ASN A 10 -3.83 26.73 -1.88
CA ASN A 10 -2.76 26.80 -2.90
C ASN A 10 -2.69 25.40 -3.51
N GLU A 11 -3.41 25.18 -4.63
CA GLU A 11 -3.55 23.88 -5.31
C GLU A 11 -2.20 23.27 -5.71
N GLN A 12 -1.20 24.09 -5.94
CA GLN A 12 0.13 23.66 -6.37
C GLN A 12 0.83 22.78 -5.32
N PRO A 13 0.94 23.16 -4.03
CA PRO A 13 1.59 22.30 -3.04
C PRO A 13 0.87 20.96 -2.84
N VAL A 14 -0.46 20.94 -2.90
CA VAL A 14 -1.26 19.70 -2.75
C VAL A 14 -1.01 18.77 -3.93
N ARG A 15 -1.01 19.30 -5.14
CA ARG A 15 -0.72 18.55 -6.37
C ARG A 15 0.69 17.95 -6.34
N ASP A 16 1.68 18.75 -5.94
CA ASP A 16 3.06 18.31 -5.87
C ASP A 16 3.25 17.17 -4.85
N VAL A 17 2.61 17.27 -3.68
CA VAL A 17 2.61 16.21 -2.67
C VAL A 17 1.95 14.93 -3.21
N MET A 18 0.83 15.05 -3.92
CA MET A 18 0.17 13.91 -4.56
C MET A 18 1.07 13.23 -5.60
N LEU A 19 1.75 14.03 -6.45
CA LEU A 19 2.67 13.49 -7.46
C LEU A 19 3.86 12.76 -6.82
N HIS A 20 4.40 13.28 -5.72
CA HIS A 20 5.47 12.63 -4.98
C HIS A 20 5.05 11.31 -4.32
N ALA A 21 3.76 11.13 -4.03
CA ALA A 21 3.24 9.89 -3.46
C ALA A 21 3.06 8.77 -4.51
N ILE A 22 3.04 9.07 -5.82
CA ILE A 22 2.74 8.10 -6.88
C ILE A 22 3.67 6.86 -6.83
N PRO A 23 5.00 6.98 -6.70
CA PRO A 23 5.87 5.80 -6.67
C PRO A 23 5.55 4.86 -5.51
N ASP A 24 5.28 5.40 -4.33
CA ASP A 24 4.95 4.62 -3.13
C ASP A 24 3.56 3.95 -3.28
N LEU A 25 2.57 4.68 -3.79
CA LEU A 25 1.25 4.15 -4.10
C LEU A 25 1.32 3.01 -5.12
N ARG A 26 2.13 3.19 -6.18
CA ARG A 26 2.32 2.18 -7.22
C ARG A 26 2.98 0.92 -6.66
N ALA A 27 4.04 1.07 -5.86
CA ALA A 27 4.70 -0.06 -5.20
C ALA A 27 3.73 -0.82 -4.28
N PHE A 28 2.91 -0.09 -3.51
CA PHE A 28 1.90 -0.70 -2.65
C PHE A 28 0.80 -1.39 -3.48
N ALA A 29 0.30 -0.77 -4.55
CA ALA A 29 -0.71 -1.36 -5.43
C ALA A 29 -0.22 -2.65 -6.11
N ILE A 30 1.03 -2.68 -6.58
CA ILE A 30 1.66 -3.90 -7.14
C ILE A 30 1.73 -4.98 -6.07
N SER A 31 2.10 -4.64 -4.85
CA SER A 31 2.20 -5.60 -3.75
C SER A 31 0.86 -6.19 -3.32
N LEU A 32 -0.25 -5.47 -3.54
CA LEU A 32 -1.60 -5.95 -3.27
C LEU A 32 -2.17 -6.77 -4.44
N SER A 33 -2.04 -6.25 -5.66
CA SER A 33 -2.68 -6.82 -6.86
C SER A 33 -1.88 -7.95 -7.49
N GLY A 34 -0.56 -7.94 -7.31
CA GLY A 34 0.37 -8.85 -7.97
C GLY A 34 0.53 -8.60 -9.48
N LYS A 35 -0.15 -7.61 -10.05
CA LYS A 35 -0.15 -7.29 -11.49
C LYS A 35 0.06 -5.79 -11.69
N VAL A 36 0.98 -5.45 -12.59
CA VAL A 36 1.38 -4.06 -12.85
C VAL A 36 0.25 -3.26 -13.47
N ASP A 37 -0.37 -3.80 -14.52
CA ASP A 37 -1.44 -3.11 -15.21
C ASP A 37 -2.60 -2.77 -14.26
N HIS A 38 -2.99 -3.75 -13.42
CA HIS A 38 -4.02 -3.54 -12.41
C HIS A 38 -3.58 -2.53 -11.33
N ALA A 39 -2.31 -2.51 -10.97
CA ALA A 39 -1.77 -1.54 -10.02
C ALA A 39 -1.80 -0.11 -10.61
N ASP A 40 -1.45 0.04 -11.87
CA ASP A 40 -1.47 1.33 -12.57
C ASP A 40 -2.90 1.87 -12.68
N ASP A 41 -3.88 1.02 -12.99
CA ASP A 41 -5.30 1.37 -12.99
C ASP A 41 -5.77 1.82 -11.58
N LEU A 42 -5.39 1.08 -10.54
CA LEU A 42 -5.71 1.44 -9.15
C LEU A 42 -5.12 2.78 -8.74
N VAL A 43 -3.88 3.07 -9.13
CA VAL A 43 -3.24 4.37 -8.84
C VAL A 43 -3.96 5.49 -9.57
N GLN A 44 -4.27 5.33 -10.86
CA GLN A 44 -5.02 6.31 -11.64
C GLN A 44 -6.39 6.62 -11.00
N GLU A 45 -7.17 5.60 -10.69
CA GLU A 45 -8.49 5.76 -10.07
C GLU A 45 -8.37 6.39 -8.68
N THR A 46 -7.33 6.05 -7.92
CA THR A 46 -7.03 6.68 -6.62
C THR A 46 -6.84 8.18 -6.76
N LEU A 47 -6.01 8.61 -7.71
CA LEU A 47 -5.72 10.03 -7.95
C LEU A 47 -6.97 10.78 -8.42
N LEU A 48 -7.77 10.19 -9.32
CA LEU A 48 -9.02 10.78 -9.78
C LEU A 48 -10.01 10.97 -8.62
N ARG A 49 -10.17 9.97 -7.76
CA ARG A 49 -11.03 10.07 -6.57
C ARG A 49 -10.51 11.06 -5.54
N ALA A 50 -9.20 11.09 -5.33
CA ALA A 50 -8.58 12.05 -4.45
C ALA A 50 -8.81 13.48 -4.93
N MET A 51 -8.63 13.76 -6.20
CA MET A 51 -8.89 15.08 -6.79
C MET A 51 -10.37 15.47 -6.70
N ALA A 52 -11.28 14.54 -6.98
CA ALA A 52 -12.72 14.79 -6.89
C ALA A 52 -13.19 15.06 -5.45
N ASN A 53 -12.48 14.53 -4.45
CA ASN A 53 -12.83 14.64 -3.03
C ASN A 53 -11.76 15.38 -2.21
N ILE A 54 -10.98 16.24 -2.83
CA ILE A 54 -9.86 16.94 -2.15
C ILE A 54 -10.33 17.77 -0.95
N SER A 55 -11.55 18.25 -0.96
CA SER A 55 -12.17 18.96 0.17
C SER A 55 -12.33 18.09 1.42
N SER A 56 -12.28 16.77 1.31
CA SER A 56 -12.35 15.85 2.45
C SER A 56 -10.96 15.61 3.10
N PHE A 57 -9.90 16.01 2.43
CA PHE A 57 -8.55 15.94 2.99
C PHE A 57 -8.38 17.00 4.08
N GLN A 58 -7.90 16.60 5.26
CA GLN A 58 -7.61 17.51 6.35
C GLN A 58 -6.16 18.01 6.25
N PRO A 59 -5.93 19.32 6.07
CA PRO A 59 -4.59 19.89 6.06
C PRO A 59 -3.82 19.57 7.34
N GLY A 60 -2.52 19.29 7.19
CA GLY A 60 -1.66 18.92 8.32
C GLY A 60 -1.71 17.44 8.69
N THR A 61 -2.55 16.65 8.00
CA THR A 61 -2.49 15.17 8.09
C THR A 61 -1.60 14.58 7.00
N ASN A 62 -1.31 13.29 7.09
CA ASN A 62 -0.47 12.58 6.13
C ASN A 62 -1.22 12.30 4.82
N MET A 63 -0.90 13.05 3.75
CA MET A 63 -1.48 12.88 2.41
C MET A 63 -1.26 11.47 1.87
N SER A 64 -0.07 10.90 2.06
CA SER A 64 0.23 9.55 1.59
C SER A 64 -0.65 8.50 2.28
N ALA A 65 -0.92 8.66 3.57
CA ALA A 65 -1.83 7.76 4.29
C ALA A 65 -3.28 7.88 3.78
N TRP A 66 -3.74 9.11 3.51
CA TRP A 66 -5.06 9.35 2.95
C TRP A 66 -5.22 8.75 1.56
N LEU A 67 -4.26 8.95 0.66
CA LEU A 67 -4.24 8.34 -0.67
C LEU A 67 -4.18 6.81 -0.61
N THR A 68 -3.36 6.27 0.28
CA THR A 68 -3.24 4.81 0.49
C THR A 68 -4.56 4.22 0.99
N THR A 69 -5.31 4.95 1.82
CA THR A 69 -6.66 4.54 2.26
C THR A 69 -7.62 4.45 1.08
N ILE A 70 -7.61 5.44 0.19
CA ILE A 70 -8.45 5.43 -1.03
C ILE A 70 -8.09 4.23 -1.90
N LEU A 71 -6.79 4.02 -2.16
CA LEU A 71 -6.29 2.91 -2.99
C LEU A 71 -6.71 1.56 -2.42
N ARG A 72 -6.50 1.36 -1.11
CA ARG A 72 -6.88 0.13 -0.44
C ARG A 72 -8.37 -0.16 -0.55
N ASN A 73 -9.20 0.84 -0.33
CA ASN A 73 -10.66 0.69 -0.40
C ASN A 73 -11.11 0.33 -1.83
N LEU A 74 -10.48 0.92 -2.85
CA LEU A 74 -10.67 0.53 -4.24
C LEU A 74 -10.31 -0.93 -4.48
N PHE A 75 -9.12 -1.34 -4.06
CA PHE A 75 -8.65 -2.71 -4.22
C PHE A 75 -9.58 -3.72 -3.53
N VAL A 76 -9.98 -3.47 -2.27
CA VAL A 76 -10.88 -4.36 -1.53
C VAL A 76 -12.26 -4.45 -2.19
N SER A 77 -12.77 -3.32 -2.69
CA SER A 77 -14.06 -3.28 -3.41
C SER A 77 -13.99 -4.10 -4.69
N ASP A 78 -12.93 -3.92 -5.48
CA ASP A 78 -12.71 -4.64 -6.74
C ASP A 78 -12.50 -6.15 -6.50
N TYR A 79 -11.72 -6.51 -5.48
CA TYR A 79 -11.52 -7.90 -5.06
C TYR A 79 -12.82 -8.57 -4.66
N ARG A 80 -13.67 -7.89 -3.88
CA ARG A 80 -14.99 -8.40 -3.51
C ARG A 80 -15.87 -8.62 -4.73
N LYS A 81 -15.90 -7.65 -5.66
CA LYS A 81 -16.69 -7.74 -6.90
C LYS A 81 -16.24 -8.94 -7.73
N ARG A 82 -14.95 -9.08 -7.99
CA ARG A 82 -14.40 -10.21 -8.76
C ARG A 82 -14.69 -11.56 -8.10
N ARG A 83 -14.63 -11.65 -6.77
CA ARG A 83 -14.95 -12.88 -6.05
C ARG A 83 -16.40 -13.31 -6.18
N TYR A 84 -17.32 -12.37 -6.39
CA TYR A 84 -18.72 -12.69 -6.68
C TYR A 84 -18.95 -13.09 -8.14
N GLU A 85 -18.12 -12.59 -9.06
CA GLU A 85 -18.26 -12.85 -10.50
C GLU A 85 -17.55 -14.13 -10.96
N VAL A 86 -16.53 -14.60 -10.22
CA VAL A 86 -15.71 -15.77 -10.58
C VAL A 86 -15.64 -16.74 -9.40
N GLN A 87 -16.27 -17.90 -9.56
CA GLN A 87 -16.01 -19.11 -8.73
C GLN A 87 -14.72 -19.79 -9.23
N ASP A 88 -13.60 -19.11 -9.36
CA ASP A 88 -12.36 -19.77 -9.75
C ASP A 88 -11.15 -19.24 -8.98
N THR A 89 -10.40 -20.22 -8.51
CA THR A 89 -9.18 -20.16 -7.73
C THR A 89 -8.02 -19.72 -8.61
N ASP A 90 -7.79 -18.42 -8.78
CA ASP A 90 -6.51 -17.96 -9.30
C ASP A 90 -5.65 -17.40 -8.18
N GLY A 91 -4.60 -18.16 -7.87
CA GLY A 91 -3.51 -17.70 -7.02
C GLY A 91 -2.93 -16.42 -7.59
N LEU A 92 -2.70 -15.44 -6.74
CA LEU A 92 -2.07 -14.17 -7.09
C LEU A 92 -0.69 -14.45 -7.70
N HIS A 93 -0.60 -14.38 -9.02
CA HIS A 93 0.68 -14.36 -9.73
C HIS A 93 1.25 -12.94 -9.67
N PHE A 94 2.42 -12.82 -9.06
CA PHE A 94 3.15 -11.56 -9.01
C PHE A 94 3.97 -11.40 -10.29
N ASP A 95 3.52 -10.53 -11.19
CA ASP A 95 4.33 -10.08 -12.31
C ASP A 95 5.39 -9.08 -11.84
N SER A 96 6.62 -9.32 -12.31
CA SER A 96 7.83 -8.63 -11.91
C SER A 96 7.86 -7.21 -12.44
N LEU A 97 7.87 -6.20 -11.56
CA LEU A 97 8.37 -4.87 -11.92
C LEU A 97 8.84 -4.07 -10.70
N ILE A 98 10.01 -4.42 -10.22
CA ILE A 98 10.93 -3.46 -9.62
C ILE A 98 12.24 -3.66 -10.38
N ALA A 99 12.84 -2.57 -10.91
CA ALA A 99 14.12 -2.63 -11.61
C ALA A 99 15.16 -3.30 -10.71
N PRO A 100 15.93 -4.28 -11.22
CA PRO A 100 16.71 -5.13 -10.34
C PRO A 100 18.05 -4.51 -10.00
N PRO A 101 18.51 -4.70 -8.78
CA PRO A 101 19.92 -4.64 -8.45
C PRO A 101 20.68 -5.80 -9.10
N GLU A 102 22.01 -5.76 -9.06
CA GLU A 102 22.94 -6.73 -9.64
C GLU A 102 22.57 -8.20 -9.40
N GLN A 103 22.99 -9.11 -10.28
CA GLN A 103 22.51 -10.50 -10.43
C GLN A 103 22.36 -11.34 -9.13
N HIS A 104 23.17 -11.11 -8.10
CA HIS A 104 23.06 -11.83 -6.82
C HIS A 104 21.89 -11.38 -5.97
N SER A 105 21.57 -10.09 -6.01
CA SER A 105 20.42 -9.53 -5.28
C SER A 105 19.06 -9.80 -5.96
N ARG A 106 19.06 -10.23 -7.24
CA ARG A 106 17.82 -10.63 -7.93
C ARG A 106 17.25 -11.90 -7.35
N LEU A 107 18.04 -12.92 -7.14
CA LEU A 107 17.57 -14.21 -6.60
C LEU A 107 17.01 -14.04 -5.20
N GLU A 108 17.73 -13.32 -4.32
CA GLU A 108 17.25 -13.03 -2.96
C GLU A 108 15.97 -12.18 -2.95
N PHE A 109 15.86 -11.25 -3.91
CA PHE A 109 14.67 -10.42 -4.05
C PHE A 109 13.47 -11.23 -4.55
N ASP A 110 13.67 -12.12 -5.51
CA ASP A 110 12.62 -13.00 -6.04
C ASP A 110 12.14 -13.98 -4.97
N GLU A 111 13.06 -14.58 -4.19
CA GLU A 111 12.73 -15.43 -3.04
C GLU A 111 11.91 -14.66 -2.00
N PHE A 112 12.31 -13.44 -1.67
CA PHE A 112 11.59 -12.59 -0.73
C PHE A 112 10.18 -12.24 -1.24
N ARG A 113 10.05 -11.93 -2.52
CA ARG A 113 8.77 -11.62 -3.15
C ARG A 113 7.83 -12.82 -3.14
N GLU A 114 8.34 -14.02 -3.47
CA GLU A 114 7.57 -15.25 -3.39
C GLU A 114 7.13 -15.56 -1.96
N ALA A 115 8.02 -15.37 -1.00
CA ALA A 115 7.68 -15.56 0.42
C ALA A 115 6.61 -14.57 0.89
N LEU A 116 6.66 -13.30 0.45
CA LEU A 116 5.61 -12.31 0.69
C LEU A 116 4.27 -12.74 0.10
N ALA A 117 4.28 -13.31 -1.12
CA ALA A 117 3.07 -13.77 -1.79
C ALA A 117 2.36 -14.89 -1.02
N ARG A 118 3.11 -15.71 -0.29
CA ARG A 118 2.58 -16.81 0.53
C ARG A 118 2.01 -16.36 1.87
N LEU A 119 2.21 -15.11 2.26
CA LEU A 119 1.60 -14.60 3.49
C LEU A 119 0.08 -14.47 3.35
N PRO A 120 -0.69 -14.68 4.43
CA PRO A 120 -2.09 -14.28 4.47
C PRO A 120 -2.25 -12.81 4.07
N PRO A 121 -3.27 -12.44 3.27
CA PRO A 121 -3.41 -11.09 2.72
C PRO A 121 -3.36 -9.96 3.76
N ASP A 122 -4.02 -10.16 4.91
CA ASP A 122 -4.06 -9.20 6.00
C ASP A 122 -2.72 -9.02 6.72
N GLN A 123 -1.92 -10.08 6.80
CA GLN A 123 -0.58 -10.04 7.38
C GLN A 123 0.41 -9.37 6.42
N ARG A 124 0.31 -9.69 5.12
CA ARG A 124 1.11 -9.07 4.07
C ARG A 124 0.83 -7.58 3.99
N GLU A 125 -0.44 -7.17 3.94
CA GLU A 125 -0.86 -5.78 3.90
C GLU A 125 -0.28 -4.99 5.10
N ALA A 126 -0.48 -5.45 6.32
CA ALA A 126 0.02 -4.80 7.52
C ALA A 126 1.55 -4.67 7.52
N LEU A 127 2.25 -5.72 7.08
CA LEU A 127 3.71 -5.71 6.98
C LEU A 127 4.21 -4.69 5.95
N LEU A 128 3.55 -4.59 4.80
CA LEU A 128 3.92 -3.66 3.74
C LEU A 128 3.68 -2.21 4.15
N LEU A 129 2.55 -1.91 4.76
CA LEU A 129 2.25 -0.56 5.27
C LEU A 129 3.30 -0.08 6.27
N VAL A 130 3.63 -0.91 7.25
CA VAL A 130 4.57 -0.52 8.32
C VAL A 130 6.03 -0.67 7.87
N GLY A 131 6.37 -1.76 7.17
CA GLY A 131 7.76 -2.10 6.84
C GLY A 131 8.28 -1.44 5.56
N ALA A 132 7.47 -1.37 4.51
CA ALA A 132 7.87 -0.86 3.21
C ALA A 132 7.44 0.59 2.97
N CYS A 133 6.18 0.91 3.30
CA CYS A 133 5.66 2.28 3.12
C CYS A 133 6.02 3.21 4.28
N GLY A 134 6.51 2.68 5.41
CA GLY A 134 6.98 3.47 6.53
C GLY A 134 5.88 4.14 7.36
N PHE A 135 4.64 3.66 7.26
CA PHE A 135 3.55 4.16 8.09
C PHE A 135 3.72 3.71 9.55
N SER A 136 3.30 4.57 10.47
CA SER A 136 3.16 4.19 11.88
C SER A 136 2.11 3.10 12.05
N TYR A 137 2.10 2.42 13.19
CA TYR A 137 1.04 1.44 13.50
C TYR A 137 -0.34 2.09 13.58
N GLU A 138 -0.40 3.32 14.01
CA GLU A 138 -1.62 4.14 14.11
C GLU A 138 -2.16 4.49 12.73
N GLU A 139 -1.29 4.93 11.81
CA GLU A 139 -1.66 5.20 10.41
C GLU A 139 -2.10 3.93 9.70
N ALA A 140 -1.35 2.84 9.84
CA ALA A 140 -1.71 1.55 9.27
C ALA A 140 -3.04 1.01 9.84
N ALA A 141 -3.33 1.28 11.10
CA ALA A 141 -4.62 0.94 11.73
C ALA A 141 -5.78 1.72 11.11
N THR A 142 -5.56 3.01 10.86
CA THR A 142 -6.54 3.87 10.16
C THR A 142 -6.75 3.39 8.72
N ILE A 143 -5.68 3.15 7.96
CA ILE A 143 -5.73 2.65 6.58
C ILE A 143 -6.48 1.32 6.51
N CYS A 144 -6.20 0.38 7.42
CA CYS A 144 -6.81 -0.95 7.45
C CYS A 144 -8.18 -1.00 8.15
N GLU A 145 -8.66 0.11 8.69
CA GLU A 145 -9.89 0.17 9.50
C GLU A 145 -9.89 -0.90 10.61
N SER A 146 -8.75 -1.04 11.30
CA SER A 146 -8.51 -2.10 12.28
C SER A 146 -7.84 -1.54 13.54
N PRO A 147 -8.07 -2.14 14.71
CA PRO A 147 -7.38 -1.71 15.94
C PRO A 147 -5.86 -1.79 15.81
N VAL A 148 -5.13 -0.85 16.41
CA VAL A 148 -3.65 -0.81 16.42
C VAL A 148 -3.04 -2.12 16.93
N GLY A 149 -3.63 -2.73 17.97
CA GLY A 149 -3.21 -4.03 18.48
C GLY A 149 -3.32 -5.15 17.44
N THR A 150 -4.33 -5.09 16.58
CA THR A 150 -4.50 -6.04 15.46
C THR A 150 -3.39 -5.86 14.43
N ILE A 151 -3.05 -4.63 14.07
CA ILE A 151 -1.95 -4.36 13.14
C ILE A 151 -0.62 -4.84 13.71
N LYS A 152 -0.32 -4.53 14.99
CA LYS A 152 0.89 -5.04 15.67
C LYS A 152 0.99 -6.56 15.61
N SER A 153 -0.12 -7.27 15.89
CA SER A 153 -0.15 -8.73 15.85
C SER A 153 0.00 -9.29 14.43
N ARG A 154 -0.62 -8.66 13.42
CA ARG A 154 -0.48 -9.04 12.02
C ARG A 154 0.97 -8.88 11.53
N VAL A 155 1.60 -7.74 11.82
CA VAL A 155 3.01 -7.49 11.48
C VAL A 155 3.93 -8.51 12.13
N ASN A 156 3.74 -8.82 13.43
CA ASN A 156 4.55 -9.80 14.12
C ASN A 156 4.40 -11.21 13.52
N ARG A 157 3.17 -11.63 13.24
CA ARG A 157 2.90 -12.93 12.58
C ARG A 157 3.48 -12.98 11.18
N ALA A 158 3.37 -11.90 10.40
CA ALA A 158 3.95 -11.80 9.07
C ALA A 158 5.47 -11.98 9.11
N ARG A 159 6.17 -11.29 10.01
CA ARG A 159 7.62 -11.43 10.21
C ARG A 159 8.02 -12.85 10.57
N THR A 160 7.33 -13.46 11.52
CA THR A 160 7.58 -14.86 11.93
C THR A 160 7.37 -15.82 10.76
N HIS A 161 6.33 -15.60 9.97
CA HIS A 161 6.03 -16.44 8.79
C HIS A 161 7.09 -16.28 7.70
N LEU A 162 7.49 -15.05 7.38
CA LEU A 162 8.57 -14.76 6.43
C LEU A 162 9.90 -15.38 6.87
N SER A 163 10.27 -15.23 8.14
CA SER A 163 11.51 -15.85 8.68
C SER A 163 11.52 -17.35 8.45
N LYS A 164 10.40 -18.02 8.66
CA LYS A 164 10.27 -19.47 8.39
C LYS A 164 10.41 -19.81 6.91
N LEU A 165 9.77 -19.02 6.04
CA LEU A 165 9.80 -19.26 4.58
C LEU A 165 11.19 -19.02 3.99
N LEU A 166 11.93 -18.02 4.50
CA LEU A 166 13.26 -17.65 4.03
C LEU A 166 14.39 -18.41 4.74
N GLY A 167 14.08 -19.22 5.76
CA GLY A 167 15.08 -19.96 6.54
C GLY A 167 16.09 -19.08 7.29
N ARG A 168 15.78 -17.77 7.46
CA ARG A 168 16.64 -16.79 8.15
C ARG A 168 15.82 -15.90 9.07
N GLN A 169 16.45 -15.44 10.18
CA GLN A 169 15.82 -14.43 11.02
C GLN A 169 15.81 -13.09 10.28
N LEU A 170 14.62 -12.49 10.21
CA LEU A 170 14.48 -11.11 9.77
C LEU A 170 14.68 -10.22 11.00
N ASP A 171 15.72 -9.40 10.95
CA ASP A 171 15.92 -8.36 11.97
C ASP A 171 14.66 -7.49 12.08
N PRO A 172 14.31 -7.02 13.29
CA PRO A 172 13.28 -6.03 13.43
C PRO A 172 13.72 -4.79 12.64
N ALA A 173 13.23 -4.64 11.40
CA ALA A 173 13.55 -3.48 10.60
C ALA A 173 13.26 -2.23 11.43
N PRO A 174 14.21 -1.28 11.54
CA PRO A 174 13.93 -0.01 12.16
C PRO A 174 12.73 0.56 11.40
N VAL A 175 11.72 1.01 12.14
CA VAL A 175 10.69 1.86 11.58
C VAL A 175 11.46 3.04 10.97
N LEU A 176 11.59 3.04 9.64
CA LEU A 176 12.20 4.17 8.94
C LEU A 176 11.25 5.34 9.20
N MET A 177 11.52 6.08 10.27
CA MET A 177 10.88 7.36 10.50
C MET A 177 11.29 8.25 9.32
N ARG A 178 10.45 8.33 8.29
CA ARG A 178 10.54 9.43 7.34
C ARG A 178 10.36 10.71 8.17
N LYS A 179 11.45 11.43 8.36
CA LYS A 179 11.38 12.81 8.86
C LYS A 179 10.61 13.60 7.79
N HIS A 180 9.43 14.07 8.17
CA HIS A 180 8.66 15.06 7.44
C HIS A 180 9.40 16.40 7.47
#